data_21d323bc28c7bd40547dfddfcd2b7081
#
_entry.id   21d323bc28c7bd40547dfddfcd2b7081
#
_cell.length_a   1.000
_cell.length_b   1.000
_cell.length_c   1.000
_cell.angle_alpha   90.00
_cell.angle_beta   90.00
_cell.angle_gamma   90.00
#
_symmetry.space_group_name_H-M   'P 1'
#
loop_
_entity.id
_entity.type
_entity.pdbx_description
1 polymer ?
#
loop_
_entity_poly.entity_id
_entity_poly.type
_entity_poly.pdbx_seq_one_letter_code
_entity_poly.pdbx_strand_id
1 'polypeptide(L)'
;PCLILVRDVIKIVSELPNITGESVFNCSGCTGLIRFGYKSGNEVRPDKKNGDYIDVVARSLSRIPIFQTLEKNLAEKFTSYLKFDEFAAGDIIIRKGDPGRNLYIIISGRIEVVGDDEMSLAFLEKGDVFGEMSLLSGNPVGATIKVMRPSTILYIIAKDFKSMLSSSPSLQMYFTRLLAGRMAEINTARAEEFASGMAGKLSEMPPSELFQTFNMNQKTGVLTLKMAEITAYLSFRDGNLISVRYGGKDGQEAFFELLKLKRGRFKFIPGLSPEEMKAPQVGDFMHLLMEGLKRIDEDDRRFIRTVIPSLT
;
A
#
# COMPACT_ATOMS: atom_id res chain seq x y z
N PRO A 1 -29.76 -16.27 -4.55
CA PRO A 1 -28.44 -15.84 -5.07
C PRO A 1 -28.54 -14.49 -5.77
N CYS A 2 -29.55 -14.22 -6.62
CA CYS A 2 -29.72 -12.95 -7.34
C CYS A 2 -29.95 -11.74 -6.43
N LEU A 3 -30.70 -11.87 -5.34
CA LEU A 3 -30.98 -10.79 -4.39
C LEU A 3 -29.74 -10.33 -3.64
N ILE A 4 -28.79 -11.23 -3.38
CA ILE A 4 -27.51 -10.90 -2.76
C ILE A 4 -26.67 -10.07 -3.74
N LEU A 5 -26.53 -10.51 -4.99
CA LEU A 5 -25.80 -9.79 -6.04
C LEU A 5 -26.34 -8.36 -6.27
N VAL A 6 -27.65 -8.19 -6.27
CA VAL A 6 -28.33 -6.89 -6.44
C VAL A 6 -28.06 -5.97 -5.23
N ARG A 7 -28.15 -6.48 -4.01
CA ARG A 7 -27.88 -5.72 -2.78
C ARG A 7 -26.44 -5.23 -2.75
N ASP A 8 -25.54 -6.06 -3.21
CA ASP A 8 -24.10 -5.84 -3.15
C ASP A 8 -23.66 -4.79 -4.18
N VAL A 9 -24.24 -4.83 -5.36
CA VAL A 9 -23.96 -3.80 -6.38
C VAL A 9 -24.61 -2.45 -6.01
N ILE A 10 -25.76 -2.44 -5.35
CA ILE A 10 -26.38 -1.21 -4.83
C ILE A 10 -25.44 -0.55 -3.82
N LYS A 11 -24.79 -1.32 -2.95
CA LYS A 11 -23.84 -0.82 -2.00
C LYS A 11 -22.62 -0.17 -2.68
N ILE A 12 -22.07 -0.83 -3.72
CA ILE A 12 -20.97 -0.28 -4.53
C ILE A 12 -21.39 1.06 -5.17
N VAL A 13 -22.60 1.13 -5.73
CA VAL A 13 -23.12 2.33 -6.40
C VAL A 13 -23.40 3.45 -5.38
N SER A 14 -23.87 3.13 -4.17
CA SER A 14 -24.13 4.13 -3.12
C SER A 14 -22.85 4.79 -2.54
N GLU A 15 -21.72 4.11 -2.62
CA GLU A 15 -20.42 4.64 -2.17
C GLU A 15 -19.72 5.52 -3.21
N LEU A 16 -20.24 5.58 -4.46
CA LEU A 16 -19.67 6.43 -5.50
C LEU A 16 -20.25 7.85 -5.39
N PRO A 17 -19.43 8.90 -5.22
CA PRO A 17 -19.91 10.27 -5.06
C PRO A 17 -20.60 10.79 -6.33
N ASN A 18 -21.73 11.48 -6.16
CA ASN A 18 -22.50 12.17 -7.19
C ASN A 18 -23.30 11.32 -8.20
N ILE A 19 -23.89 10.21 -7.78
CA ILE A 19 -24.88 9.51 -8.59
C ILE A 19 -26.28 9.86 -8.09
N THR A 20 -27.02 10.59 -8.93
CA THR A 20 -28.47 10.82 -8.76
C THR A 20 -29.19 10.18 -9.95
N GLY A 21 -30.17 9.33 -9.71
CA GLY A 21 -30.97 8.69 -10.76
C GLY A 21 -31.81 7.52 -10.26
N GLU A 22 -32.83 7.16 -11.02
CA GLU A 22 -33.61 5.94 -10.83
C GLU A 22 -33.01 4.81 -11.66
N SER A 23 -32.90 3.60 -11.09
CA SER A 23 -32.38 2.43 -11.77
C SER A 23 -33.28 1.23 -11.56
N VAL A 24 -33.49 0.43 -12.63
CA VAL A 24 -34.43 -0.66 -12.68
C VAL A 24 -33.71 -1.93 -13.12
N PHE A 25 -34.00 -3.05 -12.46
CA PHE A 25 -33.30 -4.31 -12.65
C PHE A 25 -34.21 -5.42 -13.19
N ASN A 26 -33.70 -6.19 -14.13
CA ASN A 26 -34.29 -7.45 -14.57
C ASN A 26 -33.35 -8.61 -14.27
N CYS A 27 -33.80 -9.55 -13.47
CA CYS A 27 -33.07 -10.79 -13.18
C CYS A 27 -33.65 -11.91 -14.02
N SER A 28 -32.90 -12.48 -14.96
CA SER A 28 -33.31 -13.62 -15.79
C SER A 28 -33.62 -14.90 -15.02
N GLY A 29 -33.36 -14.94 -13.71
CA GLY A 29 -33.70 -16.07 -12.82
C GLY A 29 -34.81 -15.79 -11.81
N CYS A 30 -35.40 -14.57 -11.81
CA CYS A 30 -36.49 -14.19 -10.93
C CYS A 30 -37.61 -13.59 -11.77
N THR A 31 -38.85 -14.03 -11.58
CA THR A 31 -40.05 -13.48 -12.27
C THR A 31 -40.47 -12.11 -11.75
N GLY A 32 -39.52 -11.20 -11.52
CA GLY A 32 -39.76 -9.88 -10.95
C GLY A 32 -38.74 -8.80 -11.32
N LEU A 33 -39.25 -7.64 -11.61
CA LEU A 33 -38.58 -6.38 -11.89
C LEU A 33 -38.37 -5.61 -10.60
N ILE A 34 -37.18 -5.12 -10.32
CA ILE A 34 -36.85 -4.37 -9.12
C ILE A 34 -36.38 -2.96 -9.50
N ARG A 35 -37.05 -1.92 -9.01
CA ARG A 35 -36.72 -0.49 -9.19
C ARG A 35 -36.02 0.07 -7.96
N PHE A 36 -35.01 0.87 -8.16
CA PHE A 36 -34.34 1.58 -7.09
C PHE A 36 -34.22 3.07 -7.43
N GLY A 37 -34.66 3.93 -6.49
CA GLY A 37 -34.51 5.36 -6.59
C GLY A 37 -33.37 5.85 -5.67
N TYR A 38 -32.52 6.71 -6.20
CA TYR A 38 -31.40 7.33 -5.47
C TYR A 38 -31.71 8.77 -5.10
N LYS A 39 -31.60 9.10 -3.81
CA LYS A 39 -31.36 10.47 -3.33
C LYS A 39 -30.16 10.43 -2.42
N SER A 40 -29.25 11.38 -2.61
CA SER A 40 -28.12 11.60 -1.72
C SER A 40 -28.58 11.61 -0.27
N GLY A 41 -28.20 10.56 0.49
CA GLY A 41 -28.29 10.55 1.95
C GLY A 41 -29.38 9.70 2.60
N ASN A 42 -30.18 8.88 1.90
CA ASN A 42 -31.19 8.03 2.53
C ASN A 42 -31.51 6.73 1.79
N GLU A 43 -32.08 5.78 2.53
CA GLU A 43 -32.44 4.40 2.17
C GLU A 43 -32.95 4.17 0.75
N VAL A 44 -32.42 3.14 0.11
CA VAL A 44 -32.85 2.63 -1.19
C VAL A 44 -34.08 1.76 -1.00
N ARG A 45 -35.23 2.12 -1.60
CA ARG A 45 -36.44 1.28 -1.65
C ARG A 45 -36.62 0.66 -3.04
N PRO A 46 -36.90 -0.65 -3.15
CA PRO A 46 -37.12 -1.30 -4.44
C PRO A 46 -38.49 -0.98 -5.04
N ASP A 47 -38.51 -0.60 -6.31
CA ASP A 47 -39.72 -0.44 -7.10
C ASP A 47 -39.60 -1.16 -8.45
N LYS A 48 -40.72 -1.58 -9.07
CA LYS A 48 -40.74 -2.56 -10.17
C LYS A 48 -40.94 -1.89 -11.54
N LYS A 49 -39.96 -1.76 -12.41
CA LYS A 49 -40.04 -1.78 -13.90
C LYS A 49 -38.68 -1.59 -14.60
N ASN A 50 -38.53 -2.24 -15.75
CA ASN A 50 -37.35 -2.55 -16.57
C ASN A 50 -36.40 -1.42 -16.95
N GLY A 51 -35.16 -1.75 -17.01
CA GLY A 51 -34.11 -1.21 -17.91
C GLY A 51 -32.80 -0.88 -17.23
N ASP A 52 -31.74 -1.45 -17.71
CA ASP A 52 -30.34 -0.97 -17.68
C ASP A 52 -29.56 -0.92 -16.36
N TYR A 53 -29.62 -2.02 -15.58
CA TYR A 53 -28.68 -2.24 -14.45
C TYR A 53 -27.22 -2.22 -14.91
N ILE A 54 -26.94 -2.92 -15.99
CA ILE A 54 -25.59 -2.99 -16.59
C ILE A 54 -25.10 -1.59 -16.95
N ASP A 55 -25.97 -0.73 -17.48
CA ASP A 55 -25.64 0.66 -17.84
C ASP A 55 -25.33 1.56 -16.63
N VAL A 56 -25.98 1.35 -15.49
CA VAL A 56 -25.72 2.12 -14.27
C VAL A 56 -24.42 1.69 -13.63
N VAL A 57 -24.18 0.39 -13.53
CA VAL A 57 -22.91 -0.15 -13.03
C VAL A 57 -21.78 0.23 -13.97
N ALA A 58 -21.95 0.07 -15.28
CA ALA A 58 -20.95 0.45 -16.27
C ALA A 58 -20.61 1.96 -16.20
N ARG A 59 -21.63 2.84 -16.04
CA ARG A 59 -21.41 4.29 -15.84
C ARG A 59 -20.71 4.62 -14.54
N SER A 60 -20.99 3.89 -13.47
CA SER A 60 -20.34 4.07 -12.17
C SER A 60 -18.90 3.59 -12.20
N LEU A 61 -18.65 2.45 -12.84
CA LEU A 61 -17.33 1.88 -13.03
C LEU A 61 -16.50 2.63 -14.09
N SER A 62 -17.15 3.37 -15.03
CA SER A 62 -16.46 4.13 -16.08
C SER A 62 -15.50 5.22 -15.55
N ARG A 63 -15.60 5.58 -14.27
CA ARG A 63 -14.64 6.49 -13.62
C ARG A 63 -13.35 5.79 -13.17
N ILE A 64 -13.32 4.48 -13.16
CA ILE A 64 -12.14 3.69 -12.80
C ILE A 64 -11.30 3.52 -14.07
N PRO A 65 -9.99 3.77 -14.05
CA PRO A 65 -9.14 3.81 -15.25
C PRO A 65 -9.24 2.58 -16.15
N ILE A 66 -9.30 1.38 -15.59
CA ILE A 66 -9.42 0.15 -16.37
C ILE A 66 -10.72 0.13 -17.21
N PHE A 67 -11.84 0.60 -16.67
CA PHE A 67 -13.11 0.61 -17.37
C PHE A 67 -13.20 1.70 -18.45
N GLN A 68 -12.44 2.78 -18.33
CA GLN A 68 -12.35 3.83 -19.35
C GLN A 68 -11.73 3.35 -20.66
N THR A 69 -10.96 2.27 -20.61
CA THR A 69 -10.28 1.71 -21.77
C THR A 69 -11.10 0.65 -22.49
N LEU A 70 -12.23 0.19 -21.90
CA LEU A 70 -13.03 -0.87 -22.44
C LEU A 70 -14.10 -0.34 -23.42
N GLU A 71 -14.24 -1.00 -24.55
CA GLU A 71 -15.39 -0.82 -25.42
C GLU A 71 -16.69 -1.26 -24.70
N LYS A 72 -17.84 -0.68 -25.06
CA LYS A 72 -19.12 -0.90 -24.37
C LYS A 72 -19.43 -2.40 -24.20
N ASN A 73 -19.35 -3.18 -25.27
CA ASN A 73 -19.63 -4.63 -25.23
C ASN A 73 -18.70 -5.39 -24.30
N LEU A 74 -17.44 -4.95 -24.24
CA LEU A 74 -16.45 -5.57 -23.37
C LEU A 74 -16.64 -5.14 -21.91
N ALA A 75 -17.03 -3.89 -21.66
CA ALA A 75 -17.37 -3.40 -20.32
C ALA A 75 -18.57 -4.16 -19.73
N GLU A 76 -19.62 -4.42 -20.52
CA GLU A 76 -20.76 -5.25 -20.12
C GLU A 76 -20.33 -6.68 -19.77
N LYS A 77 -19.53 -7.31 -20.62
CA LYS A 77 -18.96 -8.64 -20.37
C LYS A 77 -18.06 -8.66 -19.13
N PHE A 78 -17.20 -7.67 -18.97
CA PHE A 78 -16.34 -7.52 -17.79
C PHE A 78 -17.16 -7.43 -16.51
N THR A 79 -18.20 -6.59 -16.53
CA THR A 79 -19.10 -6.38 -15.38
C THR A 79 -19.79 -7.69 -14.97
N SER A 80 -20.15 -8.57 -15.92
CA SER A 80 -20.80 -9.85 -15.62
C SER A 80 -19.90 -10.87 -14.88
N TYR A 81 -18.59 -10.71 -14.94
CA TYR A 81 -17.62 -11.56 -14.25
C TYR A 81 -17.15 -10.98 -12.92
N LEU A 82 -17.47 -9.71 -12.62
CA LEU A 82 -17.07 -9.08 -11.38
C LEU A 82 -17.75 -9.71 -10.17
N LYS A 83 -16.95 -9.97 -9.18
CA LYS A 83 -17.36 -10.29 -7.82
C LYS A 83 -16.81 -9.20 -6.90
N PHE A 84 -17.32 -9.11 -5.69
CA PHE A 84 -16.78 -8.17 -4.72
C PHE A 84 -16.69 -8.82 -3.34
N ASP A 85 -15.79 -8.29 -2.53
CA ASP A 85 -15.63 -8.61 -1.12
C ASP A 85 -15.35 -7.34 -0.32
N GLU A 86 -15.71 -7.36 0.96
CA GLU A 86 -15.41 -6.33 1.93
C GLU A 86 -14.37 -6.83 2.92
N PHE A 87 -13.38 -6.00 3.18
CA PHE A 87 -12.27 -6.32 4.06
C PHE A 87 -12.17 -5.29 5.18
N ALA A 88 -11.93 -5.77 6.41
CA ALA A 88 -11.66 -4.93 7.55
C ALA A 88 -10.18 -4.46 7.57
N ALA A 89 -9.90 -3.38 8.29
CA ALA A 89 -8.53 -2.96 8.53
C ALA A 89 -7.73 -4.08 9.22
N GLY A 90 -6.54 -4.37 8.70
CA GLY A 90 -5.68 -5.46 9.18
C GLY A 90 -5.81 -6.78 8.41
N ASP A 91 -6.86 -6.96 7.60
CA ASP A 91 -7.02 -8.16 6.80
C ASP A 91 -5.91 -8.30 5.74
N ILE A 92 -5.59 -9.55 5.41
CA ILE A 92 -4.66 -9.87 4.33
C ILE A 92 -5.46 -10.47 3.17
N ILE A 93 -5.42 -9.80 2.02
CA ILE A 93 -6.13 -10.23 0.81
C ILE A 93 -5.36 -11.30 0.05
N ILE A 94 -4.05 -11.10 -0.08
CA ILE A 94 -3.13 -12.01 -0.76
C ILE A 94 -1.83 -12.08 0.04
N ARG A 95 -1.25 -13.26 0.16
CA ARG A 95 0.07 -13.46 0.77
C ARG A 95 1.13 -13.61 -0.31
N LYS A 96 2.33 -13.09 -0.04
CA LYS A 96 3.50 -13.38 -0.88
C LYS A 96 3.72 -14.90 -0.99
N GLY A 97 4.01 -15.35 -2.20
CA GLY A 97 4.20 -16.78 -2.52
C GLY A 97 2.91 -17.51 -2.91
N ASP A 98 1.73 -16.94 -2.67
CA ASP A 98 0.47 -17.53 -3.11
C ASP A 98 0.38 -17.59 -4.65
N PRO A 99 -0.35 -18.57 -5.22
CA PRO A 99 -0.65 -18.56 -6.63
C PRO A 99 -1.59 -17.39 -6.99
N GLY A 100 -1.34 -16.71 -8.10
CA GLY A 100 -2.24 -15.68 -8.62
C GLY A 100 -3.59 -16.24 -9.00
N ARG A 101 -4.64 -15.87 -8.27
CA ARG A 101 -6.00 -16.39 -8.46
C ARG A 101 -6.95 -15.40 -9.08
N ASN A 102 -6.81 -14.13 -8.75
CA ASN A 102 -7.75 -13.08 -9.14
C ASN A 102 -6.99 -11.80 -9.54
N LEU A 103 -7.64 -11.02 -10.41
CA LEU A 103 -7.37 -9.60 -10.58
C LEU A 103 -8.26 -8.84 -9.63
N TYR A 104 -7.74 -7.83 -8.94
CA TYR A 104 -8.46 -7.02 -7.95
C TYR A 104 -8.49 -5.55 -8.34
N ILE A 105 -9.58 -4.86 -8.02
CA ILE A 105 -9.80 -3.43 -8.28
C ILE A 105 -10.36 -2.80 -7.01
N ILE A 106 -9.73 -1.74 -6.53
CA ILE A 106 -10.15 -1.04 -5.31
C ILE A 106 -11.29 -0.07 -5.63
N ILE A 107 -12.43 -0.25 -4.98
CA ILE A 107 -13.59 0.65 -5.08
C ILE A 107 -13.55 1.71 -3.99
N SER A 108 -13.22 1.32 -2.77
CA SER A 108 -13.04 2.21 -1.63
C SER A 108 -12.00 1.65 -0.67
N GLY A 109 -11.44 2.50 0.17
CA GLY A 109 -10.46 2.14 1.18
C GLY A 109 -9.01 2.39 0.75
N ARG A 110 -8.08 1.80 1.50
CA ARG A 110 -6.63 1.89 1.27
C ARG A 110 -5.96 0.59 1.64
N ILE A 111 -5.10 0.11 0.76
CA ILE A 111 -4.32 -1.11 0.97
C ILE A 111 -2.82 -0.83 0.87
N GLU A 112 -2.04 -1.65 1.52
CA GLU A 112 -0.59 -1.62 1.55
C GLU A 112 -0.03 -2.83 0.82
N VAL A 113 0.93 -2.60 -0.06
CA VAL A 113 1.73 -3.64 -0.70
C VAL A 113 2.98 -3.84 0.15
N VAL A 114 3.08 -4.98 0.81
CA VAL A 114 4.15 -5.31 1.75
C VAL A 114 5.11 -6.30 1.10
N GLY A 115 6.36 -5.89 0.98
CA GLY A 115 7.46 -6.71 0.45
C GLY A 115 8.09 -7.62 1.49
N ASP A 116 9.36 -7.98 1.26
CA ASP A 116 10.19 -8.68 2.24
C ASP A 116 10.43 -7.80 3.47
N ASP A 117 10.68 -8.44 4.61
CA ASP A 117 10.96 -7.78 5.89
C ASP A 117 9.83 -6.85 6.38
N GLU A 118 8.57 -7.13 5.98
CA GLU A 118 7.39 -6.31 6.31
C GLU A 118 7.51 -4.84 5.82
N MET A 119 8.32 -4.61 4.79
CA MET A 119 8.52 -3.29 4.21
C MET A 119 7.33 -2.90 3.34
N SER A 120 6.81 -1.69 3.57
CA SER A 120 5.85 -1.06 2.67
C SER A 120 6.51 -0.71 1.33
N LEU A 121 6.04 -1.33 0.26
CA LEU A 121 6.50 -1.05 -1.11
C LEU A 121 5.67 0.04 -1.77
N ALA A 122 4.35 0.02 -1.55
CA ALA A 122 3.41 0.99 -2.12
C ALA A 122 2.10 1.01 -1.33
N PHE A 123 1.36 2.10 -1.47
CA PHE A 123 -0.03 2.19 -1.07
C PHE A 123 -0.90 2.27 -2.32
N LEU A 124 -2.00 1.53 -2.30
CA LEU A 124 -2.98 1.53 -3.37
C LEU A 124 -4.31 2.02 -2.84
N GLU A 125 -5.02 2.79 -3.65
CA GLU A 125 -6.25 3.46 -3.29
C GLU A 125 -7.35 3.22 -4.34
N LYS A 126 -8.47 3.90 -4.18
CA LYS A 126 -9.61 3.79 -5.12
C LYS A 126 -9.18 3.94 -6.58
N GLY A 127 -9.55 2.98 -7.39
CA GLY A 127 -9.28 2.92 -8.83
C GLY A 127 -8.04 2.11 -9.18
N ASP A 128 -7.19 1.82 -8.20
CA ASP A 128 -6.00 1.01 -8.43
C ASP A 128 -6.35 -0.46 -8.62
N VAL A 129 -5.48 -1.13 -9.39
CA VAL A 129 -5.59 -2.56 -9.74
C VAL A 129 -4.40 -3.30 -9.15
N PHE A 130 -4.60 -4.51 -8.64
CA PHE A 130 -3.53 -5.36 -8.14
C PHE A 130 -3.79 -6.85 -8.40
N GLY A 131 -2.75 -7.69 -8.22
CA GLY A 131 -2.81 -9.13 -8.53
C GLY A 131 -2.54 -9.46 -10.00
N GLU A 132 -2.47 -8.46 -10.87
CA GLU A 132 -2.20 -8.59 -12.30
C GLU A 132 -0.82 -9.19 -12.59
N MET A 133 0.20 -8.84 -11.79
CA MET A 133 1.58 -9.27 -12.06
C MET A 133 1.71 -10.79 -12.05
N SER A 134 1.16 -11.46 -11.05
CA SER A 134 1.17 -12.92 -10.97
C SER A 134 0.33 -13.60 -12.05
N LEU A 135 -0.81 -12.98 -12.44
CA LEU A 135 -1.67 -13.49 -13.51
C LEU A 135 -1.01 -13.40 -14.90
N LEU A 136 -0.26 -12.34 -15.15
CA LEU A 136 0.39 -12.06 -16.43
C LEU A 136 1.73 -12.78 -16.56
N SER A 137 2.54 -12.81 -15.49
CA SER A 137 3.85 -13.48 -15.50
C SER A 137 3.76 -14.99 -15.31
N GLY A 138 2.70 -15.49 -14.67
CA GLY A 138 2.59 -16.88 -14.23
C GLY A 138 3.38 -17.19 -12.95
N ASN A 139 4.10 -16.24 -12.41
CA ASN A 139 4.87 -16.39 -11.17
C ASN A 139 3.96 -16.29 -9.94
N PRO A 140 4.37 -16.85 -8.80
CA PRO A 140 3.72 -16.60 -7.51
C PRO A 140 3.65 -15.11 -7.18
N VAL A 141 2.72 -14.74 -6.31
CA VAL A 141 2.54 -13.36 -5.84
C VAL A 141 3.83 -12.85 -5.19
N GLY A 142 4.31 -11.69 -5.64
CA GLY A 142 5.60 -11.12 -5.21
C GLY A 142 5.56 -10.33 -3.90
N ALA A 143 4.37 -9.94 -3.42
CA ALA A 143 4.19 -9.12 -2.22
C ALA A 143 2.88 -9.45 -1.50
N THR A 144 2.84 -9.24 -0.18
CA THR A 144 1.63 -9.39 0.62
C THR A 144 0.76 -8.13 0.49
N ILE A 145 -0.54 -8.30 0.35
CA ILE A 145 -1.51 -7.21 0.25
C ILE A 145 -2.31 -7.13 1.54
N LYS A 146 -2.12 -6.04 2.29
CA LYS A 146 -2.74 -5.79 3.60
C LYS A 146 -3.68 -4.60 3.56
N VAL A 147 -4.83 -4.74 4.19
CA VAL A 147 -5.85 -3.68 4.27
C VAL A 147 -5.50 -2.70 5.39
N MET A 148 -5.36 -1.41 5.04
CA MET A 148 -5.06 -0.34 5.99
C MET A 148 -6.31 0.35 6.54
N ARG A 149 -7.35 0.43 5.72
CA ARG A 149 -8.68 0.98 6.09
C ARG A 149 -9.75 0.05 5.53
N PRO A 150 -10.93 -0.03 6.14
CA PRO A 150 -12.04 -0.82 5.60
C PRO A 150 -12.19 -0.57 4.09
N SER A 151 -12.16 -1.64 3.31
CA SER A 151 -12.03 -1.55 1.85
C SER A 151 -13.06 -2.45 1.16
N THR A 152 -13.66 -1.91 0.10
CA THR A 152 -14.50 -2.66 -0.85
C THR A 152 -13.70 -2.92 -2.11
N ILE A 153 -13.58 -4.17 -2.51
CA ILE A 153 -12.72 -4.61 -3.60
C ILE A 153 -13.51 -5.46 -4.57
N LEU A 154 -13.48 -5.09 -5.85
CA LEU A 154 -13.93 -5.95 -6.93
C LEU A 154 -12.85 -6.92 -7.33
N TYR A 155 -13.24 -8.13 -7.75
CA TYR A 155 -12.29 -9.07 -8.32
C TYR A 155 -12.89 -9.88 -9.46
N ILE A 156 -12.01 -10.33 -10.35
CA ILE A 156 -12.31 -11.25 -11.44
C ILE A 156 -11.36 -12.45 -11.36
N ILE A 157 -11.87 -13.66 -11.52
CA ILE A 157 -11.03 -14.86 -11.45
C ILE A 157 -10.07 -14.94 -12.64
N ALA A 158 -8.90 -15.53 -12.43
CA ALA A 158 -7.82 -15.63 -13.40
C ALA A 158 -8.25 -16.14 -14.77
N LYS A 159 -9.13 -17.17 -14.80
CA LYS A 159 -9.65 -17.76 -16.04
C LYS A 159 -10.40 -16.75 -16.91
N ASP A 160 -11.34 -16.03 -16.29
CA ASP A 160 -12.20 -15.06 -16.99
C ASP A 160 -11.38 -13.84 -17.40
N PHE A 161 -10.50 -13.35 -16.54
CA PHE A 161 -9.56 -12.27 -16.86
C PHE A 161 -8.67 -12.61 -18.06
N LYS A 162 -8.05 -13.80 -18.09
CA LYS A 162 -7.19 -14.24 -19.20
C LYS A 162 -7.96 -14.36 -20.51
N SER A 163 -9.20 -14.89 -20.45
CA SER A 163 -10.07 -14.97 -21.63
C SER A 163 -10.39 -13.59 -22.20
N MET A 164 -10.66 -12.62 -21.35
CA MET A 164 -10.95 -11.25 -21.78
C MET A 164 -9.70 -10.53 -22.29
N LEU A 165 -8.59 -10.70 -21.60
CA LEU A 165 -7.33 -10.10 -22.00
C LEU A 165 -6.89 -10.58 -23.39
N SER A 166 -7.05 -11.89 -23.70
CA SER A 166 -6.68 -12.44 -25.00
C SER A 166 -7.55 -11.90 -26.16
N SER A 167 -8.78 -11.46 -25.88
CA SER A 167 -9.73 -10.97 -26.88
C SER A 167 -9.81 -9.43 -26.98
N SER A 168 -9.05 -8.69 -26.14
CA SER A 168 -9.16 -7.23 -26.08
C SER A 168 -7.81 -6.53 -26.17
N PRO A 169 -7.47 -5.96 -27.35
CA PRO A 169 -6.26 -5.15 -27.51
C PRO A 169 -6.22 -3.92 -26.59
N SER A 170 -7.36 -3.29 -26.33
CA SER A 170 -7.43 -2.14 -25.43
C SER A 170 -7.08 -2.52 -23.98
N LEU A 171 -7.54 -3.67 -23.51
CA LEU A 171 -7.19 -4.19 -22.19
C LEU A 171 -5.71 -4.58 -22.11
N GLN A 172 -5.17 -5.20 -23.15
CA GLN A 172 -3.73 -5.49 -23.25
C GLN A 172 -2.90 -4.22 -23.17
N MET A 173 -3.29 -3.16 -23.89
CA MET A 173 -2.60 -1.89 -23.88
C MET A 173 -2.69 -1.21 -22.51
N TYR A 174 -3.82 -1.30 -21.82
CA TYR A 174 -3.98 -0.80 -20.45
C TYR A 174 -2.96 -1.44 -19.51
N PHE A 175 -2.89 -2.78 -19.48
CA PHE A 175 -1.96 -3.50 -18.61
C PHE A 175 -0.50 -3.27 -19.01
N THR A 176 -0.20 -3.14 -20.28
CA THR A 176 1.13 -2.78 -20.76
C THR A 176 1.58 -1.43 -20.18
N ARG A 177 0.72 -0.41 -20.25
CA ARG A 177 1.00 0.92 -19.68
C ARG A 177 1.10 0.89 -18.15
N LEU A 178 0.21 0.17 -17.48
CA LEU A 178 0.24 0.00 -16.02
C LEU A 178 1.57 -0.61 -15.56
N LEU A 179 1.99 -1.70 -16.19
CA LEU A 179 3.24 -2.38 -15.84
C LEU A 179 4.47 -1.55 -16.19
N ALA A 180 4.47 -0.86 -17.35
CA ALA A 180 5.56 0.04 -17.72
C ALA A 180 5.69 1.21 -16.72
N GLY A 181 4.58 1.79 -16.25
CA GLY A 181 4.56 2.80 -15.20
C GLY A 181 5.18 2.29 -13.90
N ARG A 182 4.74 1.13 -13.42
CA ARG A 182 5.28 0.51 -12.20
C ARG A 182 6.77 0.18 -12.31
N MET A 183 7.22 -0.30 -13.48
CA MET A 183 8.65 -0.52 -13.73
C MET A 183 9.45 0.78 -13.72
N ALA A 184 8.92 1.85 -14.30
CA ALA A 184 9.58 3.16 -14.29
C ALA A 184 9.74 3.69 -12.85
N GLU A 185 8.70 3.58 -12.02
CA GLU A 185 8.75 3.96 -10.60
C GLU A 185 9.82 3.16 -9.83
N ILE A 186 9.86 1.83 -10.02
CA ILE A 186 10.87 0.98 -9.38
C ILE A 186 12.29 1.35 -9.86
N ASN A 187 12.47 1.59 -11.16
CA ASN A 187 13.77 1.95 -11.71
C ASN A 187 14.23 3.33 -11.23
N THR A 188 13.32 4.30 -11.12
CA THR A 188 13.63 5.63 -10.57
C THR A 188 14.04 5.51 -9.10
N ALA A 189 13.30 4.78 -8.29
CA ALA A 189 13.65 4.55 -6.88
C ALA A 189 15.03 3.88 -6.74
N ARG A 190 15.34 2.87 -7.57
CA ARG A 190 16.66 2.22 -7.60
C ARG A 190 17.76 3.17 -8.06
N ALA A 191 17.54 3.93 -9.13
CA ALA A 191 18.52 4.89 -9.62
C ALA A 191 18.86 5.95 -8.55
N GLU A 192 17.87 6.42 -7.81
CA GLU A 192 18.06 7.31 -6.68
C GLU A 192 18.83 6.65 -5.52
N GLU A 193 18.60 5.36 -5.25
CA GLU A 193 19.40 4.59 -4.29
C GLU A 193 20.88 4.53 -4.71
N PHE A 194 21.16 4.21 -5.97
CA PHE A 194 22.51 4.18 -6.50
C PHE A 194 23.20 5.56 -6.52
N ALA A 195 22.47 6.59 -6.92
CA ALA A 195 23.00 7.96 -6.98
C ALA A 195 23.37 8.54 -5.59
N SER A 196 22.73 8.06 -4.52
CA SER A 196 23.01 8.50 -3.16
C SER A 196 24.30 7.91 -2.55
N GLY A 197 24.92 6.93 -3.19
CA GLY A 197 26.20 6.36 -2.80
C GLY A 197 26.20 5.47 -1.55
N MET A 198 25.12 5.45 -0.76
CA MET A 198 24.98 4.53 0.38
C MET A 198 23.49 4.35 0.71
N ALA A 199 22.95 3.20 0.39
CA ALA A 199 21.60 2.79 0.75
C ALA A 199 21.58 1.30 1.08
N GLY A 200 20.62 0.87 1.91
CA GLY A 200 20.50 -0.53 2.32
C GLY A 200 19.33 -0.77 3.25
N LYS A 201 19.34 -1.92 3.90
CA LYS A 201 18.31 -2.34 4.85
C LYS A 201 18.86 -2.38 6.27
N LEU A 202 18.05 -1.97 7.25
CA LEU A 202 18.41 -2.06 8.67
C LEU A 202 18.46 -3.51 9.19
N SER A 203 17.86 -4.46 8.48
CA SER A 203 18.01 -5.90 8.77
C SER A 203 19.39 -6.45 8.40
N GLU A 204 20.09 -5.80 7.46
CA GLU A 204 21.44 -6.19 7.00
C GLU A 204 22.53 -5.39 7.73
N MET A 205 22.23 -4.14 8.10
CA MET A 205 23.10 -3.23 8.85
C MET A 205 22.27 -2.54 9.94
N PRO A 206 22.32 -3.03 11.19
CA PRO A 206 21.59 -2.43 12.31
C PRO A 206 21.92 -0.95 12.51
N PRO A 207 21.00 -0.14 13.07
CA PRO A 207 21.21 1.29 13.29
C PRO A 207 22.51 1.61 14.06
N SER A 208 22.86 0.80 15.05
CA SER A 208 24.10 0.98 15.82
C SER A 208 25.36 0.88 14.97
N GLU A 209 25.43 -0.14 14.11
CA GLU A 209 26.55 -0.33 13.17
C GLU A 209 26.56 0.75 12.08
N LEU A 210 25.38 1.06 11.55
CA LEU A 210 25.19 2.09 10.53
C LEU A 210 25.69 3.45 11.04
N PHE A 211 25.22 3.88 12.21
CA PHE A 211 25.60 5.19 12.78
C PHE A 211 27.08 5.24 13.16
N GLN A 212 27.63 4.14 13.70
CA GLN A 212 29.06 4.03 13.98
C GLN A 212 29.90 4.13 12.70
N THR A 213 29.46 3.50 11.61
CA THR A 213 30.11 3.59 10.29
C THR A 213 30.16 5.04 9.80
N PHE A 214 29.08 5.81 9.99
CA PHE A 214 29.04 7.23 9.62
C PHE A 214 30.03 8.07 10.46
N ASN A 215 30.09 7.81 11.75
CA ASN A 215 31.04 8.50 12.65
C ASN A 215 32.49 8.17 12.30
N MET A 216 32.83 6.88 12.18
CA MET A 216 34.20 6.44 11.87
C MET A 216 34.72 6.96 10.52
N ASN A 217 33.85 6.99 9.51
CA ASN A 217 34.16 7.47 8.16
C ASN A 217 33.98 8.98 7.99
N GLN A 218 33.77 9.74 9.08
CA GLN A 218 33.59 11.19 9.09
C GLN A 218 32.62 11.71 8.02
N LYS A 219 31.49 11.01 7.84
CA LYS A 219 30.50 11.33 6.81
C LYS A 219 29.81 12.67 7.11
N THR A 220 29.63 13.48 6.06
CA THR A 220 28.85 14.73 6.10
C THR A 220 27.68 14.63 5.14
N GLY A 221 26.46 14.72 5.66
CA GLY A 221 25.23 14.60 4.89
C GLY A 221 24.02 14.17 5.71
N VAL A 222 22.93 13.86 5.04
CA VAL A 222 21.66 13.48 5.66
C VAL A 222 21.43 11.98 5.45
N LEU A 223 21.26 11.27 6.55
CA LEU A 223 20.82 9.88 6.59
C LEU A 223 19.29 9.85 6.79
N THR A 224 18.58 9.25 5.88
CA THR A 224 17.15 9.04 5.95
C THR A 224 16.87 7.57 6.28
N LEU A 225 16.06 7.31 7.31
CA LEU A 225 15.56 5.97 7.63
C LEU A 225 14.05 5.92 7.33
N LYS A 226 13.66 5.05 6.40
CA LYS A 226 12.26 4.90 5.99
C LYS A 226 11.70 3.60 6.57
N MET A 227 10.70 3.72 7.42
CA MET A 227 9.83 2.67 7.91
C MET A 227 8.46 2.77 7.20
N ALA A 228 7.52 1.85 7.46
CA ALA A 228 6.26 1.75 6.74
C ALA A 228 5.54 3.11 6.50
N GLU A 229 5.26 3.87 7.57
CA GLU A 229 4.57 5.16 7.47
C GLU A 229 5.39 6.35 8.00
N ILE A 230 6.53 6.09 8.62
CA ILE A 230 7.33 7.10 9.31
C ILE A 230 8.71 7.16 8.66
N THR A 231 9.19 8.37 8.44
CA THR A 231 10.56 8.64 7.98
C THR A 231 11.31 9.39 9.06
N ALA A 232 12.53 8.93 9.37
CA ALA A 232 13.45 9.62 10.24
C ALA A 232 14.54 10.29 9.42
N TYR A 233 15.06 11.39 9.96
CA TYR A 233 16.16 12.16 9.36
C TYR A 233 17.25 12.38 10.40
N LEU A 234 18.49 12.03 10.03
CA LEU A 234 19.68 12.26 10.83
C LEU A 234 20.70 13.04 10.00
N SER A 235 21.15 14.18 10.48
CA SER A 235 22.18 14.99 9.82
C SER A 235 23.52 14.76 10.52
N PHE A 236 24.53 14.40 9.75
CA PHE A 236 25.91 14.19 10.21
C PHE A 236 26.83 15.25 9.60
N ARG A 237 27.73 15.80 10.41
CA ARG A 237 28.82 16.67 9.97
C ARG A 237 30.13 16.12 10.53
N ASP A 238 31.07 15.75 9.64
CA ASP A 238 32.33 15.13 9.97
C ASP A 238 32.17 13.97 10.95
N GLY A 239 31.16 13.14 10.70
CA GLY A 239 30.79 11.99 11.53
C GLY A 239 30.01 12.31 12.81
N ASN A 240 29.88 13.57 13.19
CA ASN A 240 29.15 13.97 14.39
C ASN A 240 27.69 14.26 14.11
N LEU A 241 26.82 13.89 15.04
CA LEU A 241 25.38 14.01 14.93
C LEU A 241 24.94 15.47 15.18
N ILE A 242 24.32 16.10 14.18
CA ILE A 242 23.90 17.51 14.23
C ILE A 242 22.40 17.61 14.47
N SER A 243 21.61 16.73 13.88
CA SER A 243 20.15 16.76 14.01
C SER A 243 19.62 15.34 13.91
N VAL A 244 18.59 15.06 14.68
CA VAL A 244 17.79 13.80 14.58
C VAL A 244 16.33 14.16 14.73
N ARG A 245 15.48 13.61 13.85
CA ARG A 245 14.02 13.75 13.92
C ARG A 245 13.35 12.42 13.65
N TYR A 246 12.47 11.99 14.54
CA TYR A 246 11.72 10.75 14.40
C TYR A 246 10.44 10.76 15.24
N GLY A 247 9.29 10.49 14.61
CA GLY A 247 8.02 10.27 15.30
C GLY A 247 7.55 11.44 16.19
N GLY A 248 7.87 12.69 15.82
CA GLY A 248 7.58 13.88 16.61
C GLY A 248 8.57 14.14 17.75
N LYS A 249 9.64 13.34 17.86
CA LYS A 249 10.77 13.54 18.79
C LYS A 249 11.97 14.10 18.05
N ASP A 250 12.80 14.86 18.75
CA ASP A 250 14.03 15.46 18.23
C ASP A 250 15.23 15.13 19.13
N GLY A 251 16.43 15.27 18.56
CA GLY A 251 17.70 15.16 19.28
C GLY A 251 17.96 13.79 19.89
N GLN A 252 18.40 13.75 21.14
CA GLN A 252 18.85 12.53 21.81
C GLN A 252 17.73 11.50 21.98
N GLU A 253 16.51 11.93 22.30
CA GLU A 253 15.39 11.00 22.46
C GLU A 253 15.02 10.31 21.15
N ALA A 254 15.01 11.06 20.06
CA ALA A 254 14.80 10.49 18.73
C ALA A 254 15.91 9.49 18.37
N PHE A 255 17.17 9.82 18.70
CA PHE A 255 18.31 8.94 18.45
C PHE A 255 18.17 7.59 19.18
N PHE A 256 17.80 7.60 20.47
CA PHE A 256 17.65 6.38 21.25
C PHE A 256 16.51 5.49 20.73
N GLU A 257 15.41 6.07 20.25
CA GLU A 257 14.33 5.31 19.62
C GLU A 257 14.77 4.69 18.29
N LEU A 258 15.58 5.39 17.52
CA LEU A 258 16.09 4.88 16.25
C LEU A 258 17.03 3.68 16.42
N LEU A 259 17.81 3.62 17.52
CA LEU A 259 18.66 2.48 17.82
C LEU A 259 17.88 1.18 18.07
N LYS A 260 16.61 1.26 18.46
CA LYS A 260 15.71 0.10 18.69
C LYS A 260 15.17 -0.49 17.40
N LEU A 261 15.32 0.18 16.27
CA LEU A 261 14.77 -0.27 14.99
C LEU A 261 15.50 -1.52 14.49
N LYS A 262 14.72 -2.54 14.13
CA LYS A 262 15.24 -3.79 13.57
C LYS A 262 14.98 -3.90 12.06
N ARG A 263 14.06 -3.07 11.51
CA ARG A 263 13.60 -3.12 10.12
C ARG A 263 13.42 -1.72 9.57
N GLY A 264 13.65 -1.57 8.26
CA GLY A 264 13.55 -0.31 7.54
C GLY A 264 14.59 -0.24 6.43
N ARG A 265 14.52 0.80 5.62
CA ARG A 265 15.54 1.12 4.62
C ARG A 265 16.25 2.39 5.03
N PHE A 266 17.55 2.44 4.76
CA PHE A 266 18.31 3.66 4.90
C PHE A 266 18.81 4.17 3.56
N LYS A 267 18.93 5.49 3.47
CA LYS A 267 19.51 6.20 2.33
C LYS A 267 20.32 7.37 2.87
N PHE A 268 21.58 7.49 2.43
CA PHE A 268 22.42 8.63 2.75
C PHE A 268 22.55 9.56 1.55
N ILE A 269 22.43 10.85 1.78
CA ILE A 269 22.62 11.90 0.78
C ILE A 269 23.77 12.77 1.27
N PRO A 270 24.90 12.85 0.53
CA PRO A 270 26.01 13.72 0.88
C PRO A 270 25.62 15.21 0.84
N GLY A 271 26.19 15.99 1.75
CA GLY A 271 25.95 17.43 1.86
C GLY A 271 24.91 17.79 2.90
N LEU A 272 25.03 18.99 3.44
CA LEU A 272 24.13 19.60 4.42
C LEU A 272 23.68 20.97 3.92
N SER A 273 22.55 21.44 4.41
CA SER A 273 22.12 22.82 4.22
C SER A 273 23.08 23.79 4.93
N PRO A 274 23.16 25.05 4.50
CA PRO A 274 23.99 26.06 5.18
C PRO A 274 23.63 26.26 6.67
N GLU A 275 22.40 26.01 7.05
CA GLU A 275 21.91 26.08 8.42
C GLU A 275 22.41 24.89 9.25
N GLU A 276 22.29 23.67 8.72
CA GLU A 276 22.80 22.46 9.38
C GLU A 276 24.33 22.47 9.51
N MET A 277 25.03 23.06 8.56
CA MET A 277 26.48 23.23 8.64
C MET A 277 26.95 24.07 9.86
N LYS A 278 26.08 24.95 10.39
CA LYS A 278 26.38 25.82 11.56
C LYS A 278 25.70 25.31 12.84
N ALA A 279 24.83 24.30 12.76
CA ALA A 279 24.10 23.79 13.92
C ALA A 279 25.08 23.15 14.95
N PRO A 280 24.76 23.24 16.25
CA PRO A 280 25.53 22.54 17.28
C PRO A 280 25.31 21.03 17.16
N GLN A 281 26.26 20.27 17.71
CA GLN A 281 26.12 18.82 17.84
C GLN A 281 25.05 18.47 18.86
N VAL A 282 24.30 17.37 18.61
CA VAL A 282 23.28 16.84 19.54
C VAL A 282 23.93 16.37 20.85
N GLY A 283 25.21 15.95 20.80
CA GLY A 283 26.00 15.49 21.89
C GLY A 283 27.25 14.75 21.39
N ASP A 284 28.07 14.26 22.31
CA ASP A 284 29.17 13.37 21.95
C ASP A 284 28.61 12.08 21.39
N PHE A 285 28.99 11.75 20.16
CA PHE A 285 28.40 10.63 19.43
C PHE A 285 28.61 9.28 20.14
N MET A 286 29.84 9.02 20.61
CA MET A 286 30.14 7.74 21.27
C MET A 286 29.42 7.60 22.60
N HIS A 287 29.31 8.71 23.35
CA HIS A 287 28.53 8.73 24.59
C HIS A 287 27.05 8.43 24.33
N LEU A 288 26.43 9.07 23.32
CA LEU A 288 25.05 8.82 22.94
C LEU A 288 24.84 7.36 22.48
N LEU A 289 25.75 6.82 21.69
CA LEU A 289 25.65 5.45 21.22
C LEU A 289 25.70 4.45 22.38
N MET A 290 26.68 4.62 23.29
CA MET A 290 26.82 3.72 24.44
C MET A 290 25.65 3.83 25.43
N GLU A 291 25.17 5.02 25.68
CA GLU A 291 23.96 5.23 26.51
C GLU A 291 22.70 4.59 25.88
N GLY A 292 22.53 4.75 24.55
CA GLY A 292 21.43 4.15 23.84
C GLY A 292 21.45 2.62 23.86
N LEU A 293 22.62 2.01 23.66
CA LEU A 293 22.78 0.54 23.74
C LEU A 293 22.53 0.03 25.16
N LYS A 294 22.97 0.76 26.17
CA LYS A 294 22.70 0.43 27.58
C LYS A 294 21.20 0.44 27.89
N ARG A 295 20.45 1.42 27.37
CA ARG A 295 18.98 1.50 27.54
C ARG A 295 18.26 0.32 26.88
N ILE A 296 18.72 -0.10 25.70
CA ILE A 296 18.16 -1.29 25.01
C ILE A 296 18.38 -2.55 25.86
N ASP A 297 19.60 -2.76 26.38
CA ASP A 297 19.93 -3.88 27.25
C ASP A 297 19.10 -3.90 28.55
N GLU A 298 18.84 -2.75 29.13
CA GLU A 298 18.02 -2.63 30.35
C GLU A 298 16.54 -2.91 30.05
N ASP A 299 16.02 -2.43 28.93
CA ASP A 299 14.64 -2.70 28.48
C ASP A 299 14.44 -4.21 28.21
N ASP A 300 15.38 -4.86 27.51
CA ASP A 300 15.35 -6.30 27.24
C ASP A 300 15.39 -7.13 28.53
N ARG A 301 16.24 -6.78 29.50
CA ARG A 301 16.30 -7.44 30.81
C ARG A 301 15.01 -7.26 31.62
N ARG A 302 14.38 -6.08 31.56
CA ARG A 302 13.08 -5.85 32.22
C ARG A 302 12.00 -6.70 31.60
N PHE A 303 11.96 -6.78 30.25
CA PHE A 303 11.00 -7.60 29.54
C PHE A 303 11.14 -9.08 29.90
N ILE A 304 12.36 -9.63 29.92
CA ILE A 304 12.62 -11.03 30.32
C ILE A 304 12.16 -11.29 31.75
N ARG A 305 12.43 -10.41 32.71
CA ARG A 305 11.96 -10.56 34.11
C ARG A 305 10.45 -10.49 34.27
N THR A 306 9.77 -9.77 33.38
CA THR A 306 8.29 -9.60 33.45
C THR A 306 7.56 -10.77 32.76
N VAL A 307 8.16 -11.35 31.72
CA VAL A 307 7.53 -12.41 30.88
C VAL A 307 7.88 -13.82 31.39
N ILE A 308 8.99 -14.00 32.13
CA ILE A 308 9.42 -15.30 32.70
C ILE A 308 9.59 -15.18 34.22
N PRO A 309 8.51 -15.05 35.01
CA PRO A 309 8.61 -15.00 36.46
C PRO A 309 8.81 -16.37 37.14
N SER A 310 9.02 -17.45 36.42
CA SER A 310 8.94 -18.82 36.97
C SER A 310 10.06 -19.75 36.55
N LEU A 311 11.34 -19.30 36.56
CA LEU A 311 12.51 -20.16 36.40
C LEU A 311 13.63 -19.72 37.33
N THR A 312 13.28 -19.48 38.63
CA THR A 312 14.23 -19.50 39.76
C THR A 312 13.63 -20.32 40.89
#